data_a32f882953b7fcabe8bd9ba306a313de
#
_entry.id   a32f882953b7fcabe8bd9ba306a313de
#
_cell.length_a   1.000
_cell.length_b   1.000
_cell.length_c   1.000
_cell.angle_alpha   90.00
_cell.angle_beta   90.00
_cell.angle_gamma   90.00
#
_symmetry.space_group_name_H-M   'P 1'
#
loop_
_entity.id
_entity.type
_entity.pdbx_description
1 polymer ?
#
loop_
_entity_poly.entity_id
_entity_poly.type
_entity_poly.pdbx_seq_one_letter_code
_entity_poly.pdbx_strand_id
1 'polypeptide(L)'
;PEAVTAWARAQGVNAMRVDRDTNRLLRDFYRLGEGPLTEAFETAAKADPSLLGKGSRPDAAFDADPRDTASPAAMATLLTRMFAGKALSPESTKVFTAIMERCRTGTARLPGQMPPGTTVAHKTGTIGGTVNDVGMVSLPGGNGVVIAAYVKASASPVADRERAIAEIARTVRDYFLFAN
;
A
#
# COMPACT_ATOMS: atom_id res chain seq x y z
N PRO A 1 -1.47 15.84 -6.60
CA PRO A 1 -0.75 15.29 -5.44
C PRO A 1 -0.86 16.19 -4.21
N GLU A 2 -0.59 17.50 -4.31
CA GLU A 2 -0.56 18.43 -3.16
C GLU A 2 -1.88 18.49 -2.41
N ALA A 3 -3.03 18.46 -3.10
CA ALA A 3 -4.36 18.45 -2.49
C ALA A 3 -4.55 17.21 -1.58
N VAL A 4 -3.99 16.06 -1.94
CA VAL A 4 -4.05 14.83 -1.12
C VAL A 4 -3.23 15.00 0.15
N THR A 5 -2.02 15.56 0.03
CA THR A 5 -1.17 15.87 1.20
C THR A 5 -1.84 16.89 2.13
N ALA A 6 -2.42 17.95 1.58
CA ALA A 6 -3.14 18.97 2.36
C ALA A 6 -4.36 18.37 3.07
N TRP A 7 -5.12 17.53 2.37
CA TRP A 7 -6.26 16.83 2.96
C TRP A 7 -5.84 15.87 4.09
N ALA A 8 -4.77 15.09 3.92
CA ALA A 8 -4.26 14.20 4.96
C ALA A 8 -3.85 14.99 6.22
N ARG A 9 -3.18 16.14 6.04
CA ARG A 9 -2.83 17.06 7.14
C ARG A 9 -4.07 17.59 7.86
N ALA A 10 -5.11 17.98 7.12
CA ALA A 10 -6.39 18.40 7.70
C ALA A 10 -7.07 17.27 8.51
N GLN A 11 -6.75 15.99 8.21
CA GLN A 11 -7.15 14.85 9.03
C GLN A 11 -6.22 14.60 10.23
N GLY A 12 -5.25 15.45 10.51
CA GLY A 12 -4.26 15.29 11.58
C GLY A 12 -3.13 14.31 11.24
N VAL A 13 -2.96 13.94 9.96
CA VAL A 13 -1.94 12.99 9.52
C VAL A 13 -0.77 13.76 8.89
N ASN A 14 0.28 13.99 9.67
CA ASN A 14 1.42 14.82 9.25
C ASN A 14 2.60 14.02 8.67
N ALA A 15 2.77 12.76 9.10
CA ALA A 15 3.86 11.89 8.64
C ALA A 15 3.47 11.09 7.37
N MET A 16 2.82 11.80 6.43
CA MET A 16 2.44 11.31 5.11
C MET A 16 2.51 12.45 4.10
N ARG A 17 3.01 12.16 2.89
CA ARG A 17 3.00 13.08 1.76
C ARG A 17 2.84 12.36 0.44
N VAL A 18 2.13 12.99 -0.49
CA VAL A 18 1.97 12.57 -1.88
C VAL A 18 2.45 13.75 -2.75
N ASP A 19 3.53 13.54 -3.48
CA ASP A 19 4.20 14.57 -4.26
C ASP A 19 4.04 14.35 -5.77
N ARG A 20 3.89 13.08 -6.17
CA ARG A 20 3.77 12.68 -7.58
C ARG A 20 2.51 11.86 -7.80
N ASP A 21 1.96 11.93 -8.98
CA ASP A 21 1.06 10.91 -9.48
C ASP A 21 1.82 9.63 -9.85
N THR A 22 1.10 8.55 -10.09
CA THR A 22 1.70 7.25 -10.43
C THR A 22 2.53 7.30 -11.71
N ASN A 23 2.11 8.08 -12.72
CA ASN A 23 2.86 8.23 -13.96
C ASN A 23 4.23 8.86 -13.69
N ARG A 24 4.26 9.98 -12.97
CA ARG A 24 5.50 10.67 -12.63
C ARG A 24 6.41 9.81 -11.74
N LEU A 25 5.85 9.13 -10.74
CA LEU A 25 6.61 8.21 -9.88
C LEU A 25 7.29 7.11 -10.69
N LEU A 26 6.57 6.46 -11.61
CA LEU A 26 7.13 5.40 -12.46
C LEU A 26 8.18 5.93 -13.43
N ARG A 27 7.98 7.12 -14.02
CA ARG A 27 8.98 7.76 -14.88
C ARG A 27 10.26 8.05 -14.13
N ASP A 28 10.17 8.66 -12.96
CA ASP A 28 11.34 8.95 -12.12
C ASP A 28 12.06 7.66 -11.72
N PHE A 29 11.32 6.64 -11.28
CA PHE A 29 11.89 5.35 -10.85
C PHE A 29 12.62 4.61 -11.98
N TYR A 30 11.98 4.48 -13.14
CA TYR A 30 12.55 3.78 -14.29
C TYR A 30 13.40 4.68 -15.20
N ARG A 31 13.50 5.98 -14.91
CA ARG A 31 14.22 7.00 -15.71
C ARG A 31 13.69 7.05 -17.15
N LEU A 32 12.38 7.10 -17.31
CA LEU A 32 11.71 7.07 -18.62
C LEU A 32 11.64 8.46 -19.24
N GLY A 33 11.76 8.50 -20.57
CA GLY A 33 11.52 9.68 -21.39
C GLY A 33 10.02 10.05 -21.52
N GLU A 34 9.74 11.04 -22.37
CA GLU A 34 8.38 11.51 -22.66
C GLU A 34 7.58 10.49 -23.50
N GLY A 35 6.28 10.74 -23.69
CA GLY A 35 5.35 9.92 -24.47
C GLY A 35 4.49 8.97 -23.59
N PRO A 36 3.73 8.05 -24.18
CA PRO A 36 2.95 7.06 -23.46
C PRO A 36 3.83 6.20 -22.54
N LEU A 37 3.40 5.96 -21.29
CA LEU A 37 4.23 5.30 -20.27
C LEU A 37 4.72 3.92 -20.70
N THR A 38 3.85 3.13 -21.33
CA THR A 38 4.17 1.77 -21.80
C THR A 38 5.26 1.80 -22.86
N GLU A 39 5.12 2.66 -23.89
CA GLU A 39 6.09 2.80 -24.98
C GLU A 39 7.44 3.30 -24.47
N ALA A 40 7.43 4.28 -23.55
CA ALA A 40 8.64 4.79 -22.93
C ALA A 40 9.36 3.69 -22.13
N PHE A 41 8.61 2.85 -21.39
CA PHE A 41 9.18 1.73 -20.65
C PHE A 41 9.74 0.65 -21.60
N GLU A 42 9.01 0.26 -22.65
CA GLU A 42 9.49 -0.70 -23.64
C GLU A 42 10.76 -0.23 -24.33
N THR A 43 10.83 1.06 -24.69
CA THR A 43 12.02 1.66 -25.32
C THR A 43 13.21 1.62 -24.37
N ALA A 44 13.01 2.01 -23.11
CA ALA A 44 14.05 1.98 -22.08
C ALA A 44 14.51 0.53 -21.78
N ALA A 45 13.58 -0.42 -21.69
CA ALA A 45 13.89 -1.83 -21.41
C ALA A 45 14.61 -2.52 -22.59
N LYS A 46 14.39 -2.11 -23.82
CA LYS A 46 15.18 -2.56 -24.99
C LYS A 46 16.63 -2.05 -24.91
N ALA A 47 16.82 -0.82 -24.46
CA ALA A 47 18.16 -0.23 -24.28
C ALA A 47 18.88 -0.78 -23.03
N ASP A 48 18.14 -1.04 -21.96
CA ASP A 48 18.65 -1.60 -20.71
C ASP A 48 17.71 -2.69 -20.16
N PRO A 49 17.95 -3.98 -20.52
CA PRO A 49 17.13 -5.10 -20.07
C PRO A 49 17.11 -5.30 -18.55
N SER A 50 18.04 -4.70 -17.80
CA SER A 50 18.04 -4.79 -16.32
C SER A 50 16.81 -4.14 -15.69
N LEU A 51 16.14 -3.23 -16.41
CA LEU A 51 14.92 -2.56 -15.97
C LEU A 51 13.74 -3.53 -15.77
N LEU A 52 13.70 -4.65 -16.49
CA LEU A 52 12.62 -5.64 -16.37
C LEU A 52 12.50 -6.24 -14.95
N GLY A 53 13.62 -6.33 -14.21
CA GLY A 53 13.62 -6.82 -12.83
C GLY A 53 13.76 -5.74 -11.76
N LYS A 54 13.87 -4.46 -12.16
CA LYS A 54 14.16 -3.35 -11.24
C LYS A 54 13.08 -3.18 -10.16
N GLY A 55 11.81 -3.34 -10.53
CA GLY A 55 10.68 -3.14 -9.61
C GLY A 55 10.66 -4.07 -8.39
N SER A 56 11.34 -5.23 -8.45
CA SER A 56 11.39 -6.20 -7.35
C SER A 56 12.68 -6.15 -6.52
N ARG A 57 13.67 -5.33 -6.91
CA ARG A 57 14.97 -5.20 -6.23
C ARG A 57 15.08 -3.84 -5.52
N PRO A 58 15.82 -3.76 -4.38
CA PRO A 58 16.11 -2.49 -3.72
C PRO A 58 16.79 -1.50 -4.69
N ASP A 59 16.37 -0.24 -4.59
CA ASP A 59 16.97 0.89 -5.31
C ASP A 59 17.29 1.97 -4.28
N ALA A 60 18.58 2.19 -4.00
CA ALA A 60 19.02 3.10 -2.94
C ALA A 60 18.57 4.55 -3.18
N ALA A 61 18.48 4.99 -4.44
CA ALA A 61 18.00 6.34 -4.74
C ALA A 61 16.50 6.49 -4.47
N PHE A 62 15.71 5.45 -4.81
CA PHE A 62 14.29 5.41 -4.48
C PHE A 62 14.05 5.30 -2.98
N ASP A 63 14.84 4.48 -2.28
CA ASP A 63 14.73 4.29 -0.84
C ASP A 63 15.08 5.55 -0.03
N ALA A 64 15.99 6.38 -0.54
CA ALA A 64 16.39 7.65 0.07
C ALA A 64 15.48 8.84 -0.33
N ASP A 65 14.60 8.68 -1.32
CA ASP A 65 13.72 9.76 -1.78
C ASP A 65 12.65 10.06 -0.72
N PRO A 66 12.58 11.29 -0.20
CA PRO A 66 11.59 11.67 0.83
C PRO A 66 10.18 11.86 0.27
N ARG A 67 10.01 11.88 -1.06
CA ARG A 67 8.71 12.08 -1.71
C ARG A 67 7.84 10.82 -1.63
N ASP A 68 6.53 10.99 -1.67
CA ASP A 68 5.52 9.91 -1.69
C ASP A 68 5.70 8.90 -0.55
N THR A 69 5.94 9.41 0.65
CA THR A 69 6.18 8.60 1.84
C THR A 69 5.04 8.68 2.84
N ALA A 70 4.84 7.61 3.59
CA ALA A 70 3.95 7.57 4.74
C ALA A 70 4.55 6.64 5.82
N SER A 71 4.47 7.04 7.10
CA SER A 71 4.77 6.09 8.16
C SER A 71 3.60 5.09 8.32
N PRO A 72 3.85 3.85 8.78
CA PRO A 72 2.78 2.90 9.08
C PRO A 72 1.74 3.46 10.04
N ALA A 73 2.17 4.17 11.09
CA ALA A 73 1.28 4.79 12.06
C ALA A 73 0.39 5.88 11.43
N ALA A 74 0.95 6.72 10.55
CA ALA A 74 0.19 7.75 9.85
C ALA A 74 -0.88 7.13 8.93
N MET A 75 -0.51 6.09 8.18
CA MET A 75 -1.44 5.37 7.31
C MET A 75 -2.54 4.67 8.12
N ALA A 76 -2.19 3.98 9.21
CA ALA A 76 -3.18 3.34 10.08
C ALA A 76 -4.16 4.36 10.68
N THR A 77 -3.67 5.54 11.12
CA THR A 77 -4.51 6.63 11.60
C THR A 77 -5.48 7.12 10.53
N LEU A 78 -4.98 7.37 9.32
CA LEU A 78 -5.82 7.83 8.20
C LEU A 78 -6.92 6.82 7.86
N LEU A 79 -6.54 5.56 7.67
CA LEU A 79 -7.49 4.49 7.33
C LEU A 79 -8.52 4.27 8.45
N THR A 80 -8.11 4.32 9.71
CA THR A 80 -9.04 4.23 10.85
C THR A 80 -10.10 5.33 10.78
N ARG A 81 -9.71 6.57 10.47
CA ARG A 81 -10.67 7.67 10.30
C ARG A 81 -11.58 7.48 9.10
N MET A 82 -11.03 6.96 7.98
CA MET A 82 -11.80 6.72 6.75
C MET A 82 -12.84 5.62 6.96
N PHE A 83 -12.45 4.46 7.48
CA PHE A 83 -13.37 3.34 7.75
C PHE A 83 -14.42 3.68 8.84
N ALA A 84 -14.05 4.52 9.81
CA ALA A 84 -14.99 5.01 10.83
C ALA A 84 -15.92 6.13 10.35
N GLY A 85 -15.87 6.53 9.07
CA GLY A 85 -16.69 7.64 8.53
C GLY A 85 -16.33 9.01 9.10
N LYS A 86 -15.14 9.19 9.67
CA LYS A 86 -14.70 10.45 10.29
C LYS A 86 -13.88 11.35 9.36
N ALA A 87 -13.59 10.88 8.15
CA ALA A 87 -12.77 11.59 7.17
C ALA A 87 -13.47 11.77 5.81
N LEU A 88 -14.56 11.05 5.57
CA LEU A 88 -15.34 11.05 4.34
C LEU A 88 -16.84 11.18 4.65
N SER A 89 -17.65 11.60 3.65
CA SER A 89 -19.12 11.50 3.78
C SER A 89 -19.55 10.02 3.89
N PRO A 90 -20.76 9.74 4.42
CA PRO A 90 -21.27 8.37 4.50
C PRO A 90 -21.27 7.63 3.16
N GLU A 91 -21.65 8.31 2.07
CA GLU A 91 -21.66 7.76 0.71
C GLU A 91 -20.24 7.45 0.23
N SER A 92 -19.32 8.40 0.42
CA SER A 92 -17.90 8.21 0.04
C SER A 92 -17.22 7.12 0.86
N THR A 93 -17.57 6.98 2.14
CA THR A 93 -17.08 5.90 3.00
C THR A 93 -17.52 4.53 2.47
N LYS A 94 -18.78 4.39 2.08
CA LYS A 94 -19.30 3.15 1.45
C LYS A 94 -18.56 2.82 0.16
N VAL A 95 -18.39 3.81 -0.72
CA VAL A 95 -17.68 3.63 -2.00
C VAL A 95 -16.23 3.25 -1.77
N PHE A 96 -15.54 3.94 -0.85
CA PHE A 96 -14.16 3.65 -0.47
C PHE A 96 -14.01 2.21 0.04
N THR A 97 -14.83 1.81 1.01
CA THR A 97 -14.80 0.46 1.58
C THR A 97 -15.04 -0.60 0.51
N ALA A 98 -16.08 -0.43 -0.32
CA ALA A 98 -16.39 -1.36 -1.40
C ALA A 98 -15.28 -1.47 -2.48
N ILE A 99 -14.54 -0.39 -2.76
CA ILE A 99 -13.37 -0.43 -3.65
C ILE A 99 -12.24 -1.24 -3.00
N MET A 100 -11.95 -1.01 -1.72
CA MET A 100 -10.90 -1.70 -0.98
C MET A 100 -11.18 -3.20 -0.83
N GLU A 101 -12.43 -3.60 -0.60
CA GLU A 101 -12.87 -5.01 -0.52
C GLU A 101 -12.73 -5.77 -1.85
N ARG A 102 -12.80 -5.05 -2.98
CA ARG A 102 -12.62 -5.62 -4.31
C ARG A 102 -11.17 -5.65 -4.78
N CYS A 103 -10.20 -5.38 -3.93
CA CYS A 103 -8.79 -5.48 -4.28
C CYS A 103 -8.46 -6.91 -4.73
N ARG A 104 -7.80 -7.04 -5.90
CA ARG A 104 -7.44 -8.32 -6.49
C ARG A 104 -5.95 -8.61 -6.48
N THR A 105 -5.15 -7.66 -6.00
CA THR A 105 -3.68 -7.79 -5.91
C THR A 105 -3.26 -8.17 -4.50
N GLY A 106 -2.11 -8.84 -4.34
CA GLY A 106 -1.54 -9.17 -3.04
C GLY A 106 -2.39 -10.10 -2.18
N THR A 107 -3.05 -11.08 -2.79
CA THR A 107 -3.85 -12.09 -2.08
C THR A 107 -3.02 -12.90 -1.07
N ALA A 108 -1.69 -12.93 -1.23
CA ALA A 108 -0.75 -13.55 -0.30
C ALA A 108 -0.25 -12.60 0.82
N ARG A 109 -0.77 -11.36 0.89
CA ARG A 109 -0.41 -10.34 1.91
C ARG A 109 -1.45 -10.33 3.04
N LEU A 110 -2.08 -9.17 3.34
CA LEU A 110 -3.08 -9.11 4.42
C LEU A 110 -4.12 -10.26 4.38
N PRO A 111 -4.66 -10.66 3.20
CA PRO A 111 -5.58 -11.79 3.12
C PRO A 111 -4.93 -13.17 3.29
N GLY A 112 -3.60 -13.29 3.08
CA GLY A 112 -2.92 -14.55 2.78
C GLY A 112 -3.04 -15.66 3.83
N GLN A 113 -3.22 -15.32 5.10
CA GLN A 113 -3.42 -16.28 6.20
C GLN A 113 -4.72 -16.05 6.97
N MET A 114 -5.67 -15.34 6.38
CA MET A 114 -6.96 -15.13 7.03
C MET A 114 -7.83 -16.38 6.95
N PRO A 115 -8.61 -16.67 8.01
CA PRO A 115 -9.59 -17.75 7.97
C PRO A 115 -10.63 -17.53 6.84
N PRO A 116 -11.20 -18.61 6.29
CA PRO A 116 -12.28 -18.50 5.32
C PRO A 116 -13.42 -17.60 5.84
N GLY A 117 -13.97 -16.77 4.95
CA GLY A 117 -15.04 -15.83 5.30
C GLY A 117 -14.58 -14.52 5.95
N THR A 118 -13.27 -14.32 6.18
CA THR A 118 -12.75 -13.03 6.65
C THR A 118 -12.74 -12.03 5.50
N THR A 119 -13.46 -10.93 5.65
CA THR A 119 -13.39 -9.81 4.70
C THR A 119 -12.14 -8.98 4.95
N VAL A 120 -11.39 -8.68 3.88
CA VAL A 120 -10.22 -7.80 3.92
C VAL A 120 -10.40 -6.69 2.90
N ALA A 121 -10.57 -5.47 3.39
CA ALA A 121 -10.62 -4.27 2.57
C ALA A 121 -9.21 -3.66 2.52
N HIS A 122 -8.48 -3.81 1.40
CA HIS A 122 -7.06 -3.47 1.37
C HIS A 122 -6.58 -2.83 0.07
N LYS A 123 -5.36 -2.26 0.10
CA LYS A 123 -4.64 -1.73 -1.07
C LYS A 123 -3.16 -2.03 -0.98
N THR A 124 -2.65 -2.60 -2.04
CA THR A 124 -1.24 -3.00 -2.17
C THR A 124 -0.36 -1.96 -2.85
N GLY A 125 0.94 -2.03 -2.60
CA GLY A 125 1.99 -1.32 -3.33
C GLY A 125 3.23 -2.20 -3.51
N THR A 126 3.87 -2.14 -4.69
CA THR A 126 5.10 -2.91 -4.98
C THR A 126 5.98 -2.13 -5.94
N ILE A 127 7.16 -1.73 -5.49
CA ILE A 127 8.18 -1.05 -6.31
C ILE A 127 9.53 -1.03 -5.57
N GLY A 128 10.65 -1.20 -6.30
CA GLY A 128 11.99 -0.93 -5.77
C GLY A 128 12.36 -1.70 -4.50
N GLY A 129 12.06 -3.00 -4.44
CA GLY A 129 12.31 -3.79 -3.24
C GLY A 129 11.31 -3.57 -2.10
N THR A 130 10.32 -2.71 -2.31
CA THR A 130 9.23 -2.42 -1.38
C THR A 130 8.01 -3.29 -1.70
N VAL A 131 7.42 -3.89 -0.68
CA VAL A 131 6.15 -4.62 -0.74
C VAL A 131 5.28 -4.16 0.42
N ASN A 132 4.15 -3.55 0.11
CA ASN A 132 3.26 -2.96 1.10
C ASN A 132 1.86 -3.52 0.96
N ASP A 133 1.13 -3.58 2.08
CA ASP A 133 -0.31 -3.76 2.09
C ASP A 133 -0.91 -3.02 3.30
N VAL A 134 -2.01 -2.33 3.08
CA VAL A 134 -2.69 -1.55 4.10
C VAL A 134 -4.20 -1.72 3.98
N GLY A 135 -4.91 -1.82 5.09
CA GLY A 135 -6.35 -2.01 5.03
C GLY A 135 -6.99 -2.36 6.36
N MET A 136 -8.22 -2.84 6.27
CA MET A 136 -9.01 -3.31 7.42
C MET A 136 -9.33 -4.80 7.26
N VAL A 137 -9.10 -5.56 8.30
CA VAL A 137 -9.45 -6.98 8.42
C VAL A 137 -10.66 -7.09 9.33
N SER A 138 -11.73 -7.76 8.87
CA SER A 138 -12.94 -7.95 9.66
C SER A 138 -12.71 -8.86 10.86
N LEU A 139 -13.37 -8.52 11.97
CA LEU A 139 -13.47 -9.35 13.17
C LEU A 139 -14.93 -9.79 13.36
N PRO A 140 -15.18 -10.89 14.09
CA PRO A 140 -16.54 -11.27 14.50
C PRO A 140 -17.23 -10.10 15.24
N GLY A 141 -18.54 -10.03 15.12
CA GLY A 141 -19.33 -8.96 15.76
C GLY A 141 -19.39 -7.65 14.99
N GLY A 142 -18.90 -7.61 13.75
CA GLY A 142 -19.00 -6.43 12.87
C GLY A 142 -17.92 -5.37 13.09
N ASN A 143 -16.94 -5.64 13.95
CA ASN A 143 -15.76 -4.81 14.14
C ASN A 143 -14.67 -5.14 13.11
N GLY A 144 -13.61 -4.33 13.07
CA GLY A 144 -12.44 -4.59 12.25
C GLY A 144 -11.18 -3.99 12.85
N VAL A 145 -10.04 -4.54 12.44
CA VAL A 145 -8.72 -4.02 12.81
C VAL A 145 -8.03 -3.44 11.58
N VAL A 146 -7.51 -2.22 11.71
CA VAL A 146 -6.73 -1.57 10.64
C VAL A 146 -5.27 -1.96 10.78
N ILE A 147 -4.69 -2.38 9.67
CA ILE A 147 -3.28 -2.81 9.57
C ILE A 147 -2.60 -2.01 8.46
N ALA A 148 -1.41 -1.48 8.73
CA ALA A 148 -0.53 -0.89 7.73
C ALA A 148 0.83 -1.59 7.82
N ALA A 149 1.14 -2.45 6.85
CA ALA A 149 2.35 -3.24 6.80
C ALA A 149 3.23 -2.82 5.62
N TYR A 150 4.47 -2.40 5.90
CA TYR A 150 5.44 -1.97 4.92
C TYR A 150 6.73 -2.79 5.03
N VAL A 151 7.12 -3.42 3.93
CA VAL A 151 8.46 -4.00 3.75
C VAL A 151 9.20 -3.11 2.77
N LYS A 152 10.33 -2.54 3.20
CA LYS A 152 11.12 -1.58 2.42
C LYS A 152 12.55 -2.09 2.23
N ALA A 153 13.17 -1.73 1.10
CA ALA A 153 14.57 -2.00 0.80
C ALA A 153 14.98 -3.47 0.96
N SER A 154 14.06 -4.41 0.69
CA SER A 154 14.31 -5.84 0.86
C SER A 154 14.79 -6.51 -0.41
N ALA A 155 15.87 -7.27 -0.34
CA ALA A 155 16.36 -8.15 -1.40
C ALA A 155 15.76 -9.57 -1.33
N SER A 156 15.01 -9.90 -0.28
CA SER A 156 14.35 -11.20 -0.15
C SER A 156 13.36 -11.45 -1.30
N PRO A 157 13.06 -12.69 -1.66
CA PRO A 157 12.02 -13.02 -2.63
C PRO A 157 10.69 -12.32 -2.29
N VAL A 158 9.94 -11.91 -3.31
CA VAL A 158 8.64 -11.24 -3.11
C VAL A 158 7.71 -12.10 -2.26
N ALA A 159 7.68 -13.42 -2.49
CA ALA A 159 6.86 -14.36 -1.74
C ALA A 159 7.16 -14.36 -0.23
N ASP A 160 8.43 -14.22 0.16
CA ASP A 160 8.81 -14.17 1.58
C ASP A 160 8.36 -12.86 2.25
N ARG A 161 8.45 -11.74 1.52
CA ARG A 161 7.95 -10.44 1.97
C ARG A 161 6.42 -10.43 2.11
N GLU A 162 5.71 -11.06 1.18
CA GLU A 162 4.25 -11.21 1.23
C GLU A 162 3.83 -12.11 2.40
N ARG A 163 4.53 -13.22 2.61
CA ARG A 163 4.30 -14.12 3.74
C ARG A 163 4.50 -13.40 5.07
N ALA A 164 5.56 -12.62 5.24
CA ALA A 164 5.77 -11.83 6.45
C ALA A 164 4.61 -10.87 6.75
N ILE A 165 4.06 -10.20 5.72
CA ILE A 165 2.86 -9.36 5.87
C ILE A 165 1.65 -10.20 6.31
N ALA A 166 1.46 -11.38 5.72
CA ALA A 166 0.35 -12.27 6.07
C ALA A 166 0.44 -12.77 7.52
N GLU A 167 1.63 -13.15 7.97
CA GLU A 167 1.89 -13.59 9.35
C GLU A 167 1.63 -12.48 10.36
N ILE A 168 2.12 -11.25 10.08
CA ILE A 168 1.82 -10.08 10.90
C ILE A 168 0.32 -9.83 10.96
N ALA A 169 -0.35 -9.83 9.82
CA ALA A 169 -1.78 -9.56 9.74
C ALA A 169 -2.60 -10.60 10.51
N ARG A 170 -2.23 -11.88 10.41
CA ARG A 170 -2.86 -12.97 11.16
C ARG A 170 -2.66 -12.80 12.66
N THR A 171 -1.43 -12.52 13.09
CA THR A 171 -1.10 -12.31 14.51
C THR A 171 -1.87 -11.13 15.09
N VAL A 172 -1.91 -10.00 14.38
CA VAL A 172 -2.67 -8.81 14.82
C VAL A 172 -4.15 -9.12 14.93
N ARG A 173 -4.74 -9.79 13.93
CA ARG A 173 -6.15 -10.19 13.96
C ARG A 173 -6.46 -11.07 15.18
N ASP A 174 -5.64 -12.09 15.40
CA ASP A 174 -5.86 -13.05 16.49
C ASP A 174 -5.67 -12.37 17.86
N TYR A 175 -4.71 -11.45 17.99
CA TYR A 175 -4.58 -10.64 19.20
C TYR A 175 -5.88 -9.89 19.51
N PHE A 176 -6.44 -9.15 18.57
CA PHE A 176 -7.68 -8.40 18.80
C PHE A 176 -8.93 -9.31 18.93
N LEU A 177 -8.87 -10.52 18.42
CA LEU A 177 -9.94 -11.51 18.59
C LEU A 177 -9.99 -12.08 20.02
N PHE A 178 -8.82 -12.28 20.64
CA PHE A 178 -8.72 -12.96 21.95
C PHE A 178 -8.44 -12.02 23.13
N ALA A 179 -8.10 -10.75 22.88
CA ALA A 179 -7.84 -9.76 23.92
C ALA A 179 -9.09 -9.03 24.43
N ASN A 180 -10.28 -9.36 23.91
CA ASN A 180 -11.57 -8.77 24.30
C ASN A 180 -12.44 -9.78 25.06
#